data_c54c4877fdb3f160bdbe4a5d0948b288
#
_entry.id   c54c4877fdb3f160bdbe4a5d0948b288
#
_cell.length_a   1.000
_cell.length_b   1.000
_cell.length_c   1.000
_cell.angle_alpha   90.00
_cell.angle_beta   90.00
_cell.angle_gamma   90.00
#
_symmetry.space_group_name_H-M   'P 1'
#
loop_
_entity.id
_entity.type
_entity.pdbx_description
1 polymer ?
#
loop_
_entity_poly.entity_id
_entity_poly.type
_entity_poly.pdbx_seq_one_letter_code
_entity_poly.pdbx_strand_id
1 'polypeptide(L)'
;MEAKLPSALETLGASHAGKTTPEKFQGMSYHELNALLNLYDENGKIQFDADRQAARQYFLQHVNNNTVFFHDLEEKIEYLIENQYYEPELFEKYSFDFVKNLFKRAYAVKFRFPTFLGAFKFYTSYALKTFDGQRYLERFEDRVCMVALLLAEGNETLAEEIVDEIISGRFQPATPTFLNAGKKQRGELVSCFLLRIEDNMESIGRSINSALQLSKRGGGVAFALTNLRESGAPIKKIENQSSGVIPVMKLLEDAFSYANQLGARQGAGAVYLHAHHPDIYSFLDTKR
;
A
#
# COMPACT_ATOMS: atom_id res chain seq x y z
N MET A 1 -19.07 6.99 31.79
CA MET A 1 -19.83 6.36 30.70
C MET A 1 -18.90 5.36 30.05
N GLU A 2 -18.96 4.10 30.44
CA GLU A 2 -18.14 3.05 29.81
C GLU A 2 -18.65 2.80 28.41
N ALA A 3 -17.85 3.15 27.41
CA ALA A 3 -18.13 2.80 26.02
C ALA A 3 -17.93 1.28 25.89
N LYS A 4 -19.02 0.54 25.79
CA LYS A 4 -18.98 -0.88 25.40
C LYS A 4 -18.36 -0.96 24.02
N LEU A 5 -17.25 -1.70 23.90
CA LEU A 5 -16.70 -2.10 22.58
C LEU A 5 -17.83 -2.69 21.73
N PRO A 6 -17.92 -2.32 20.45
CA PRO A 6 -18.97 -2.83 19.57
C PRO A 6 -18.83 -4.36 19.42
N SER A 7 -19.95 -5.06 19.46
CA SER A 7 -20.08 -6.51 19.30
C SER A 7 -19.39 -7.13 18.06
N ALA A 8 -18.96 -6.32 17.11
CA ALA A 8 -18.20 -6.73 15.91
C ALA A 8 -16.79 -7.26 16.21
N LEU A 9 -16.11 -6.73 17.25
CA LEU A 9 -14.79 -7.25 17.67
C LEU A 9 -14.92 -8.62 18.37
N GLU A 10 -15.97 -8.82 19.16
CA GLU A 10 -16.28 -10.12 19.75
C GLU A 10 -16.60 -11.17 18.68
N THR A 11 -17.30 -10.78 17.63
CA THR A 11 -17.66 -11.69 16.52
C THR A 11 -16.45 -12.09 15.67
N LEU A 12 -15.48 -11.19 15.45
CA LEU A 12 -14.24 -11.49 14.72
C LEU A 12 -13.28 -12.38 15.53
N GLY A 13 -13.20 -12.18 16.84
CA GLY A 13 -12.35 -12.99 17.73
C GLY A 13 -12.92 -14.36 18.05
N ALA A 14 -14.22 -14.48 18.22
CA ALA A 14 -14.89 -15.71 18.66
C ALA A 14 -15.11 -16.74 17.55
N SER A 15 -15.16 -16.33 16.27
CA SER A 15 -15.49 -17.27 15.17
C SER A 15 -14.31 -18.12 14.68
N HIS A 16 -13.07 -17.90 15.19
CA HIS A 16 -11.87 -18.49 14.59
C HIS A 16 -11.00 -19.31 15.53
N ALA A 17 -11.35 -19.45 16.79
CA ALA A 17 -10.66 -20.34 17.72
C ALA A 17 -11.12 -21.79 17.50
N GLY A 18 -10.30 -22.62 16.86
CA GLY A 18 -10.43 -24.07 16.98
C GLY A 18 -11.08 -24.84 15.83
N LYS A 19 -11.29 -24.27 14.65
CA LYS A 19 -11.71 -25.11 13.49
C LYS A 19 -10.49 -25.84 12.93
N THR A 20 -10.46 -27.17 13.12
CA THR A 20 -9.55 -28.08 12.42
C THR A 20 -9.68 -27.90 10.90
N THR A 21 -8.55 -28.06 10.18
CA THR A 21 -8.58 -28.03 8.71
C THR A 21 -9.56 -29.09 8.22
N PRO A 22 -10.57 -28.73 7.37
CA PRO A 22 -11.48 -29.72 6.80
C PRO A 22 -10.71 -30.87 6.16
N GLU A 23 -11.20 -32.11 6.31
CA GLU A 23 -10.52 -33.33 5.80
C GLU A 23 -10.12 -33.20 4.34
N LYS A 24 -10.97 -32.63 3.50
CA LYS A 24 -10.71 -32.38 2.07
C LYS A 24 -9.49 -31.50 1.74
N PHE A 25 -8.96 -30.78 2.72
CA PHE A 25 -7.80 -29.89 2.56
C PHE A 25 -6.58 -30.36 3.34
N GLN A 26 -6.66 -31.50 4.02
CA GLN A 26 -5.54 -32.03 4.79
C GLN A 26 -4.37 -32.42 3.88
N GLY A 27 -3.16 -32.02 4.26
CA GLY A 27 -1.94 -32.33 3.50
C GLY A 27 -1.68 -31.44 2.28
N MET A 28 -2.59 -30.58 1.89
CA MET A 28 -2.41 -29.68 0.74
C MET A 28 -1.51 -28.50 1.09
N SER A 29 -0.62 -28.14 0.16
CA SER A 29 0.17 -26.91 0.22
C SER A 29 -0.72 -25.69 -0.07
N TYR A 30 -0.24 -24.49 0.31
CA TYR A 30 -0.95 -23.25 -0.03
C TYR A 30 -1.02 -22.98 -1.54
N HIS A 31 -0.06 -23.49 -2.33
CA HIS A 31 -0.10 -23.43 -3.79
C HIS A 31 -1.24 -24.25 -4.37
N GLU A 32 -1.40 -25.49 -3.89
CA GLU A 32 -2.50 -26.39 -4.31
C GLU A 32 -3.85 -25.82 -3.90
N LEU A 33 -3.97 -25.33 -2.66
CA LEU A 33 -5.17 -24.67 -2.18
C LEU A 33 -5.52 -23.41 -2.99
N ASN A 34 -4.51 -22.61 -3.34
CA ASN A 34 -4.73 -21.42 -4.17
C ASN A 34 -5.14 -21.78 -5.61
N ALA A 35 -4.64 -22.88 -6.16
CA ALA A 35 -5.05 -23.37 -7.48
C ALA A 35 -6.51 -23.85 -7.51
N LEU A 36 -7.06 -24.28 -6.35
CA LEU A 36 -8.46 -24.66 -6.19
C LEU A 36 -9.41 -23.47 -6.04
N LEU A 37 -8.92 -22.23 -6.06
CA LEU A 37 -9.72 -21.00 -6.00
C LEU A 37 -10.54 -20.80 -7.29
N ASN A 38 -11.42 -21.75 -7.59
CA ASN A 38 -12.59 -21.43 -8.39
C ASN A 38 -13.55 -20.66 -7.47
N LEU A 39 -13.94 -19.48 -7.90
CA LEU A 39 -14.86 -18.61 -7.15
C LEU A 39 -16.17 -19.30 -6.80
N TYR A 40 -16.53 -20.38 -7.52
CA TYR A 40 -17.76 -21.09 -7.38
C TYR A 40 -17.50 -22.61 -7.26
N ASP A 41 -18.26 -23.26 -6.39
CA ASP A 41 -18.34 -24.73 -6.33
C ASP A 41 -19.24 -25.28 -7.46
N GLU A 42 -19.40 -26.63 -7.48
CA GLU A 42 -20.23 -27.33 -8.47
C GLU A 42 -21.71 -26.88 -8.46
N ASN A 43 -22.15 -26.25 -7.35
CA ASN A 43 -23.48 -25.71 -7.16
C ASN A 43 -23.58 -24.21 -7.42
N GLY A 44 -22.52 -23.57 -7.91
CA GLY A 44 -22.46 -22.14 -8.16
C GLY A 44 -22.32 -21.27 -6.89
N LYS A 45 -21.90 -21.86 -5.77
CA LYS A 45 -21.69 -21.13 -4.50
C LYS A 45 -20.22 -20.74 -4.33
N ILE A 46 -19.98 -19.52 -3.87
CA ILE A 46 -18.62 -19.01 -3.64
C ILE A 46 -17.90 -19.82 -2.55
N GLN A 47 -16.69 -20.28 -2.85
CA GLN A 47 -15.85 -21.10 -1.96
C GLN A 47 -14.86 -20.26 -1.16
N PHE A 48 -15.31 -19.63 -0.06
CA PHE A 48 -14.42 -18.89 0.84
C PHE A 48 -13.54 -19.77 1.74
N ASP A 49 -13.90 -21.04 1.94
CA ASP A 49 -13.19 -21.91 2.87
C ASP A 49 -11.81 -22.34 2.33
N ALA A 50 -11.70 -22.63 1.03
CA ALA A 50 -10.42 -22.95 0.39
C ALA A 50 -9.44 -21.77 0.49
N ASP A 51 -9.91 -20.55 0.29
CA ASP A 51 -9.13 -19.33 0.37
C ASP A 51 -8.59 -19.09 1.80
N ARG A 52 -9.41 -19.26 2.82
CA ARG A 52 -8.98 -19.20 4.23
C ARG A 52 -7.95 -20.26 4.57
N GLN A 53 -8.10 -21.48 4.06
CA GLN A 53 -7.12 -22.53 4.28
C GLN A 53 -5.82 -22.25 3.54
N ALA A 54 -5.86 -21.72 2.33
CA ALA A 54 -4.67 -21.26 1.61
C ALA A 54 -3.91 -20.18 2.40
N ALA A 55 -4.62 -19.17 2.95
CA ALA A 55 -4.03 -18.17 3.82
C ALA A 55 -3.35 -18.78 5.05
N ARG A 56 -4.02 -19.73 5.72
CA ARG A 56 -3.48 -20.44 6.89
C ARG A 56 -2.23 -21.25 6.54
N GLN A 57 -2.25 -22.01 5.45
CA GLN A 57 -1.11 -22.82 5.02
C GLN A 57 0.06 -21.94 4.58
N TYR A 58 -0.19 -20.82 3.94
CA TYR A 58 0.83 -19.84 3.61
C TYR A 58 1.58 -19.34 4.86
N PHE A 59 0.86 -19.06 5.94
CA PHE A 59 1.46 -18.72 7.22
C PHE A 59 2.34 -19.82 7.78
N LEU A 60 1.82 -21.05 7.83
CA LEU A 60 2.53 -22.18 8.43
C LEU A 60 3.76 -22.61 7.62
N GLN A 61 3.65 -22.62 6.31
CA GLN A 61 4.68 -23.17 5.42
C GLN A 61 5.69 -22.11 4.98
N HIS A 62 5.29 -20.84 4.87
CA HIS A 62 6.15 -19.79 4.34
C HIS A 62 6.45 -18.68 5.35
N VAL A 63 5.42 -17.99 5.86
CA VAL A 63 5.62 -16.79 6.68
C VAL A 63 6.40 -17.10 7.96
N ASN A 64 5.98 -18.10 8.73
CA ASN A 64 6.63 -18.43 10.00
C ASN A 64 8.09 -18.86 9.78
N ASN A 65 8.38 -19.62 8.73
CA ASN A 65 9.73 -20.10 8.44
C ASN A 65 10.68 -18.97 7.99
N ASN A 66 10.12 -17.88 7.48
CA ASN A 66 10.88 -16.72 7.00
C ASN A 66 10.74 -15.48 7.91
N THR A 67 10.21 -15.61 9.12
CA THR A 67 10.11 -14.50 10.08
C THR A 67 11.28 -14.52 11.05
N VAL A 68 11.87 -13.36 11.33
CA VAL A 68 12.83 -13.19 12.42
C VAL A 68 12.05 -13.14 13.74
N PHE A 69 12.43 -13.97 14.68
CA PHE A 69 11.83 -14.01 16.01
C PHE A 69 12.70 -13.25 16.99
N PHE A 70 12.06 -12.46 17.85
CA PHE A 70 12.66 -11.72 18.94
C PHE A 70 12.10 -12.28 20.25
N HIS A 71 12.89 -12.20 21.31
CA HIS A 71 12.51 -12.69 22.64
C HIS A 71 11.31 -11.88 23.18
N ASP A 72 11.39 -10.56 23.06
CA ASP A 72 10.32 -9.64 23.46
C ASP A 72 10.23 -8.42 22.53
N LEU A 73 9.32 -7.51 22.85
CA LEU A 73 9.08 -6.31 22.04
C LEU A 73 10.21 -5.28 22.18
N GLU A 74 10.84 -5.19 23.35
CA GLU A 74 11.92 -4.24 23.62
C GLU A 74 13.13 -4.57 22.76
N GLU A 75 13.62 -5.82 22.84
CA GLU A 75 14.67 -6.33 21.97
C GLU A 75 14.35 -6.08 20.48
N LYS A 76 13.12 -6.34 20.09
CA LYS A 76 12.69 -6.12 18.70
C LYS A 76 12.80 -4.67 18.27
N ILE A 77 12.26 -3.73 19.06
CA ILE A 77 12.26 -2.30 18.71
C ILE A 77 13.70 -1.76 18.71
N GLU A 78 14.50 -2.09 19.73
CA GLU A 78 15.90 -1.71 19.79
C GLU A 78 16.66 -2.20 18.55
N TYR A 79 16.56 -3.50 18.25
CA TYR A 79 17.18 -4.08 17.04
C TYR A 79 16.77 -3.35 15.76
N LEU A 80 15.48 -3.04 15.61
CA LEU A 80 14.98 -2.40 14.39
C LEU A 80 15.41 -0.94 14.26
N ILE A 81 15.60 -0.23 15.37
CA ILE A 81 16.15 1.13 15.40
C ILE A 81 17.65 1.11 15.11
N GLU A 82 18.43 0.31 15.84
CA GLU A 82 19.89 0.21 15.69
C GLU A 82 20.30 -0.19 14.25
N ASN A 83 19.55 -1.10 13.65
CA ASN A 83 19.79 -1.57 12.29
C ASN A 83 19.11 -0.73 11.19
N GLN A 84 18.66 0.50 11.50
CA GLN A 84 18.12 1.47 10.54
C GLN A 84 16.82 1.01 9.82
N TYR A 85 16.03 0.16 10.46
CA TYR A 85 14.72 -0.25 9.94
C TYR A 85 13.61 0.69 10.39
N TYR A 86 13.61 1.12 11.67
CA TYR A 86 12.62 2.02 12.24
C TYR A 86 13.20 3.41 12.52
N GLU A 87 12.34 4.43 12.46
CA GLU A 87 12.65 5.79 12.86
C GLU A 87 12.60 5.92 14.39
N PRO A 88 13.71 6.26 15.09
CA PRO A 88 13.70 6.41 16.54
C PRO A 88 12.79 7.55 17.01
N GLU A 89 12.71 8.62 16.24
CA GLU A 89 11.95 9.85 16.55
C GLU A 89 10.44 9.58 16.75
N LEU A 90 9.94 8.47 16.19
CA LEU A 90 8.56 8.06 16.39
C LEU A 90 8.31 7.60 17.83
N PHE A 91 9.24 6.83 18.38
CA PHE A 91 9.12 6.25 19.73
C PHE A 91 9.38 7.29 20.84
N GLU A 92 10.14 8.35 20.57
CA GLU A 92 10.39 9.44 21.51
C GLU A 92 9.10 10.19 21.94
N LYS A 93 8.03 10.07 21.16
CA LYS A 93 6.73 10.71 21.42
C LYS A 93 5.86 9.94 22.44
N TYR A 94 6.28 8.73 22.84
CA TYR A 94 5.51 7.83 23.67
C TYR A 94 6.33 7.21 24.77
N SER A 95 5.70 6.84 25.89
CA SER A 95 6.33 5.97 26.86
C SER A 95 6.46 4.55 26.29
N PHE A 96 7.54 3.85 26.64
CA PHE A 96 7.70 2.46 26.20
C PHE A 96 6.57 1.56 26.72
N ASP A 97 6.09 1.80 27.95
CA ASP A 97 4.96 1.08 28.53
C ASP A 97 3.68 1.26 27.69
N PHE A 98 3.42 2.46 27.18
CA PHE A 98 2.31 2.67 26.26
C PHE A 98 2.50 1.88 24.97
N VAL A 99 3.67 1.98 24.33
CA VAL A 99 3.97 1.23 23.09
C VAL A 99 3.76 -0.27 23.31
N LYS A 100 4.28 -0.81 24.42
CA LYS A 100 4.11 -2.23 24.79
C LYS A 100 2.63 -2.61 24.92
N ASN A 101 1.83 -1.77 25.56
CA ASN A 101 0.39 -2.01 25.71
C ASN A 101 -0.36 -1.91 24.39
N LEU A 102 0.00 -0.98 23.51
CA LEU A 102 -0.59 -0.84 22.18
C LEU A 102 -0.34 -2.11 21.32
N PHE A 103 0.89 -2.60 21.29
CA PHE A 103 1.21 -3.85 20.59
C PHE A 103 0.46 -5.04 21.20
N LYS A 104 0.42 -5.12 22.52
CA LYS A 104 -0.33 -6.18 23.23
C LYS A 104 -1.82 -6.14 22.89
N ARG A 105 -2.42 -4.94 22.79
CA ARG A 105 -3.80 -4.73 22.33
C ARG A 105 -4.02 -5.27 20.91
N ALA A 106 -3.15 -4.92 19.97
CA ALA A 106 -3.24 -5.37 18.59
C ALA A 106 -3.14 -6.91 18.48
N TYR A 107 -2.18 -7.51 19.16
CA TYR A 107 -1.98 -8.96 19.16
C TYR A 107 -3.08 -9.75 19.90
N ALA A 108 -3.75 -9.14 20.88
CA ALA A 108 -4.86 -9.78 21.61
C ALA A 108 -6.05 -10.12 20.69
N VAL A 109 -6.23 -9.39 19.60
CA VAL A 109 -7.30 -9.64 18.61
C VAL A 109 -7.07 -10.94 17.84
N LYS A 110 -5.82 -11.45 17.78
CA LYS A 110 -5.44 -12.66 17.04
C LYS A 110 -5.88 -12.59 15.57
N PHE A 111 -5.56 -11.47 14.93
CA PHE A 111 -5.95 -11.19 13.54
C PHE A 111 -5.64 -12.35 12.59
N ARG A 112 -6.53 -12.60 11.65
CA ARG A 112 -6.35 -13.60 10.59
C ARG A 112 -6.82 -13.00 9.27
N PHE A 113 -5.98 -13.10 8.24
CA PHE A 113 -6.36 -12.70 6.90
C PHE A 113 -7.54 -13.54 6.41
N PRO A 114 -8.63 -12.91 5.95
CA PRO A 114 -9.79 -13.63 5.44
C PRO A 114 -9.52 -14.30 4.09
N THR A 115 -8.52 -13.82 3.33
CA THR A 115 -8.18 -14.28 1.98
C THR A 115 -6.69 -14.55 1.85
N PHE A 116 -6.34 -15.51 0.98
CA PHE A 116 -4.94 -15.77 0.63
C PHE A 116 -4.29 -14.55 -0.03
N LEU A 117 -4.99 -13.92 -0.98
CA LEU A 117 -4.48 -12.74 -1.65
C LEU A 117 -4.13 -11.61 -0.67
N GLY A 118 -4.95 -11.38 0.35
CA GLY A 118 -4.69 -10.41 1.40
C GLY A 118 -3.41 -10.72 2.18
N ALA A 119 -3.25 -11.97 2.62
CA ALA A 119 -2.05 -12.42 3.32
C ALA A 119 -0.81 -12.33 2.42
N PHE A 120 -0.88 -12.86 1.22
CA PHE A 120 0.22 -12.86 0.26
C PHE A 120 0.65 -11.42 -0.07
N LYS A 121 -0.30 -10.55 -0.37
CA LYS A 121 0.00 -9.15 -0.72
C LYS A 121 0.60 -8.38 0.44
N PHE A 122 0.13 -8.61 1.68
CA PHE A 122 0.73 -7.99 2.85
C PHE A 122 2.21 -8.38 3.01
N TYR A 123 2.52 -9.66 3.01
CA TYR A 123 3.89 -10.13 3.22
C TYR A 123 4.83 -9.87 2.04
N THR A 124 4.34 -9.88 0.82
CA THR A 124 5.17 -9.57 -0.35
C THR A 124 5.46 -8.09 -0.51
N SER A 125 4.52 -7.21 -0.16
CA SER A 125 4.58 -5.78 -0.51
C SER A 125 4.63 -4.81 0.68
N TYR A 126 4.04 -5.14 1.84
CA TYR A 126 3.87 -4.18 2.95
C TYR A 126 4.74 -4.48 4.16
N ALA A 127 4.85 -5.74 4.56
CA ALA A 127 5.64 -6.12 5.73
C ALA A 127 7.10 -5.67 5.58
N LEU A 128 7.67 -5.15 6.66
CA LEU A 128 9.09 -4.86 6.73
C LEU A 128 9.88 -6.15 6.60
N LYS A 129 10.92 -6.11 5.78
CA LYS A 129 11.84 -7.23 5.55
C LYS A 129 13.26 -6.83 5.85
N THR A 130 14.11 -7.81 6.04
CA THR A 130 15.57 -7.62 6.02
C THR A 130 16.01 -6.98 4.71
N PHE A 131 17.12 -6.24 4.69
CA PHE A 131 17.58 -5.52 3.50
C PHE A 131 17.89 -6.42 2.30
N ASP A 132 18.19 -7.70 2.55
CA ASP A 132 18.31 -8.73 1.51
C ASP A 132 16.95 -9.25 0.99
N GLY A 133 15.84 -8.80 1.59
CA GLY A 133 14.48 -9.18 1.23
C GLY A 133 14.06 -10.60 1.62
N GLN A 134 14.92 -11.37 2.33
CA GLN A 134 14.72 -12.79 2.56
C GLN A 134 13.81 -13.09 3.76
N ARG A 135 13.81 -12.24 4.79
CA ARG A 135 13.10 -12.51 6.04
C ARG A 135 12.18 -11.37 6.44
N TYR A 136 11.05 -11.72 7.05
CA TYR A 136 10.08 -10.78 7.58
C TYR A 136 10.48 -10.32 8.99
N LEU A 137 10.42 -9.01 9.21
CA LEU A 137 10.66 -8.36 10.49
C LEU A 137 9.36 -7.91 11.18
N GLU A 138 8.27 -7.81 10.41
CA GLU A 138 6.95 -7.40 10.88
C GLU A 138 5.88 -8.44 10.57
N ARG A 139 4.89 -8.49 11.46
CA ARG A 139 3.57 -9.06 11.22
C ARG A 139 2.57 -7.94 10.93
N PHE A 140 1.34 -8.31 10.61
CA PHE A 140 0.28 -7.34 10.32
C PHE A 140 0.03 -6.41 11.52
N GLU A 141 -0.03 -6.97 12.72
CA GLU A 141 -0.22 -6.23 13.97
C GLU A 141 0.89 -5.20 14.22
N ASP A 142 2.15 -5.56 13.94
CA ASP A 142 3.27 -4.63 14.06
C ASP A 142 3.09 -3.43 13.12
N ARG A 143 2.74 -3.71 11.85
CA ARG A 143 2.54 -2.66 10.85
C ARG A 143 1.39 -1.74 11.21
N VAL A 144 0.29 -2.28 11.76
CA VAL A 144 -0.84 -1.50 12.25
C VAL A 144 -0.43 -0.57 13.40
N CYS A 145 0.33 -1.08 14.37
CA CYS A 145 0.85 -0.26 15.48
C CYS A 145 1.76 0.87 14.98
N MET A 146 2.66 0.59 14.04
CA MET A 146 3.55 1.61 13.49
C MET A 146 2.80 2.72 12.75
N VAL A 147 1.75 2.38 12.02
CA VAL A 147 0.85 3.35 11.37
C VAL A 147 0.13 4.20 12.42
N ALA A 148 -0.41 3.57 13.45
CA ALA A 148 -1.15 4.25 14.51
C ALA A 148 -0.26 5.23 15.29
N LEU A 149 0.93 4.81 15.70
CA LEU A 149 1.90 5.66 16.39
C LEU A 149 2.28 6.88 15.53
N LEU A 150 2.51 6.68 14.22
CA LEU A 150 2.84 7.78 13.33
C LEU A 150 1.69 8.79 13.19
N LEU A 151 0.48 8.30 12.90
CA LEU A 151 -0.67 9.17 12.63
C LEU A 151 -1.18 9.88 13.88
N ALA A 152 -1.03 9.28 15.05
CA ALA A 152 -1.50 9.85 16.30
C ALA A 152 -0.55 10.92 16.90
N GLU A 153 0.68 11.03 16.43
CA GLU A 153 1.61 12.12 16.78
C GLU A 153 1.74 12.36 18.30
N GLY A 154 1.84 11.29 19.11
CA GLY A 154 1.95 11.35 20.56
C GLY A 154 0.59 11.30 21.31
N ASN A 155 -0.52 11.29 20.62
CA ASN A 155 -1.84 11.12 21.24
C ASN A 155 -2.15 9.62 21.44
N GLU A 156 -1.99 9.17 22.69
CA GLU A 156 -2.16 7.76 23.06
C GLU A 156 -3.57 7.23 22.78
N THR A 157 -4.60 8.01 23.11
CA THR A 157 -6.01 7.61 22.86
C THR A 157 -6.28 7.44 21.36
N LEU A 158 -5.82 8.38 20.54
CA LEU A 158 -5.98 8.30 19.10
C LEU A 158 -5.21 7.12 18.51
N ALA A 159 -4.02 6.79 19.03
CA ALA A 159 -3.27 5.62 18.59
C ALA A 159 -4.03 4.32 18.85
N GLU A 160 -4.66 4.16 20.01
CA GLU A 160 -5.49 3.00 20.33
C GLU A 160 -6.71 2.90 19.39
N GLU A 161 -7.41 4.02 19.17
CA GLU A 161 -8.56 4.08 18.24
C GLU A 161 -8.15 3.68 16.82
N ILE A 162 -7.03 4.18 16.30
CA ILE A 162 -6.54 3.84 14.96
C ILE A 162 -6.22 2.34 14.85
N VAL A 163 -5.59 1.76 15.86
CA VAL A 163 -5.33 0.30 15.89
C VAL A 163 -6.63 -0.48 15.79
N ASP A 164 -7.64 -0.14 16.59
CA ASP A 164 -8.93 -0.83 16.60
C ASP A 164 -9.65 -0.69 15.26
N GLU A 165 -9.65 0.50 14.67
CA GLU A 165 -10.30 0.77 13.38
C GLU A 165 -9.64 0.00 12.22
N ILE A 166 -8.30 -0.06 12.19
CA ILE A 166 -7.58 -0.80 11.13
C ILE A 166 -7.79 -2.31 11.29
N ILE A 167 -7.63 -2.85 12.50
CA ILE A 167 -7.76 -4.30 12.74
C ILE A 167 -9.19 -4.78 12.49
N SER A 168 -10.20 -3.96 12.82
CA SER A 168 -11.61 -4.28 12.54
C SER A 168 -12.01 -4.11 11.08
N GLY A 169 -11.11 -3.57 10.22
CA GLY A 169 -11.36 -3.32 8.80
C GLY A 169 -12.27 -2.12 8.52
N ARG A 170 -12.55 -1.27 9.51
CA ARG A 170 -13.32 -0.04 9.31
C ARG A 170 -12.50 1.12 8.77
N PHE A 171 -11.19 1.10 8.99
CA PHE A 171 -10.25 2.05 8.41
C PHE A 171 -9.14 1.32 7.65
N GLN A 172 -8.95 1.68 6.39
CA GLN A 172 -7.84 1.20 5.57
C GLN A 172 -6.97 2.38 5.17
N PRO A 173 -5.75 2.50 5.71
CA PRO A 173 -4.81 3.54 5.30
C PRO A 173 -4.47 3.46 3.83
N ALA A 174 -4.15 4.60 3.21
CA ALA A 174 -3.61 4.61 1.85
C ALA A 174 -2.34 3.75 1.76
N THR A 175 -2.12 3.13 0.60
CA THR A 175 -0.97 2.24 0.38
C THR A 175 0.36 2.84 0.82
N PRO A 176 0.74 4.09 0.46
CA PRO A 176 2.01 4.67 0.89
C PRO A 176 2.10 4.85 2.41
N THR A 177 1.02 5.26 3.07
CA THR A 177 0.97 5.39 4.52
C THR A 177 1.20 4.04 5.19
N PHE A 178 0.44 3.02 4.77
CA PHE A 178 0.55 1.67 5.33
C PHE A 178 1.90 1.01 5.05
N LEU A 179 2.49 1.29 3.87
CA LEU A 179 3.80 0.77 3.49
C LEU A 179 4.95 1.43 4.26
N ASN A 180 4.90 2.76 4.42
CA ASN A 180 6.08 3.54 4.79
C ASN A 180 6.10 4.04 6.24
N ALA A 181 4.96 4.04 6.95
CA ALA A 181 4.87 4.61 8.30
C ALA A 181 5.93 4.04 9.25
N GLY A 182 6.71 4.92 9.87
CA GLY A 182 7.73 4.61 10.87
C GLY A 182 8.96 3.83 10.37
N LYS A 183 9.09 3.57 9.08
CA LYS A 183 10.29 2.97 8.50
C LYS A 183 11.35 4.03 8.25
N LYS A 184 12.60 3.76 8.61
CA LYS A 184 13.74 4.68 8.37
C LYS A 184 14.02 4.85 6.87
N GLN A 185 14.08 3.75 6.13
CA GLN A 185 14.21 3.74 4.68
C GLN A 185 12.82 3.69 4.06
N ARG A 186 12.27 4.85 3.69
CA ARG A 186 10.89 4.97 3.21
C ARG A 186 10.70 5.95 2.07
N GLY A 187 9.62 5.74 1.32
CA GLY A 187 9.06 6.74 0.42
C GLY A 187 8.13 7.72 1.15
N GLU A 188 7.38 8.48 0.38
CA GLU A 188 6.40 9.42 0.93
C GLU A 188 5.18 8.69 1.51
N LEU A 189 4.46 9.39 2.39
CA LEU A 189 3.20 8.89 2.96
C LEU A 189 1.99 9.24 2.08
N VAL A 190 2.20 10.07 1.06
CA VAL A 190 1.17 10.57 0.14
C VAL A 190 1.06 9.65 -1.08
N SER A 191 -0.19 9.40 -1.50
CA SER A 191 -0.49 8.49 -2.60
C SER A 191 -0.43 9.14 -3.97
N CYS A 192 -0.90 10.38 -4.12
CA CYS A 192 -1.15 11.01 -5.41
C CYS A 192 -0.71 12.48 -5.44
N PHE A 193 -0.15 12.88 -6.57
CA PHE A 193 0.22 14.26 -6.87
C PHE A 193 -0.47 14.68 -8.15
N LEU A 194 -1.23 15.78 -8.08
CA LEU A 194 -2.02 16.31 -9.19
C LEU A 194 -1.44 17.66 -9.62
N LEU A 195 -1.04 17.78 -10.87
CA LEU A 195 -0.34 18.92 -11.41
C LEU A 195 -1.02 19.44 -12.67
N ARG A 196 -0.86 20.74 -12.96
CA ARG A 196 -1.24 21.33 -14.23
C ARG A 196 0.00 21.69 -15.03
N ILE A 197 -0.11 21.59 -16.35
CA ILE A 197 0.93 22.05 -17.28
C ILE A 197 0.42 23.30 -17.97
N GLU A 198 1.22 24.35 -17.96
CA GLU A 198 0.95 25.57 -18.69
C GLU A 198 1.57 25.50 -20.09
N ASP A 199 1.03 26.30 -21.03
CA ASP A 199 1.39 26.25 -22.44
C ASP A 199 2.72 26.98 -22.73
N ASN A 200 3.78 26.50 -22.14
CA ASN A 200 5.15 26.97 -22.38
C ASN A 200 6.18 25.85 -22.08
N MET A 201 7.32 25.95 -22.74
CA MET A 201 8.38 24.93 -22.67
C MET A 201 8.96 24.76 -21.26
N GLU A 202 9.00 25.85 -20.49
CA GLU A 202 9.50 25.79 -19.10
C GLU A 202 8.56 24.97 -18.21
N SER A 203 7.24 25.17 -18.31
CA SER A 203 6.26 24.40 -17.56
C SER A 203 6.27 22.92 -17.99
N ILE A 204 6.38 22.64 -19.29
CA ILE A 204 6.48 21.26 -19.80
C ILE A 204 7.74 20.58 -19.23
N GLY A 205 8.90 21.21 -19.31
CA GLY A 205 10.16 20.69 -18.76
C GLY A 205 10.11 20.47 -17.26
N ARG A 206 9.54 21.42 -16.52
CA ARG A 206 9.33 21.32 -15.06
C ARG A 206 8.39 20.15 -14.71
N SER A 207 7.37 19.90 -15.53
CA SER A 207 6.43 18.79 -15.34
C SER A 207 7.10 17.44 -15.53
N ILE A 208 7.99 17.30 -16.50
CA ILE A 208 8.78 16.07 -16.71
C ILE A 208 9.68 15.81 -15.50
N ASN A 209 10.40 16.85 -15.02
CA ASN A 209 11.21 16.71 -13.82
C ASN A 209 10.36 16.34 -12.58
N SER A 210 9.20 16.96 -12.41
CA SER A 210 8.27 16.62 -11.32
C SER A 210 7.79 15.18 -11.42
N ALA A 211 7.47 14.69 -12.62
CA ALA A 211 7.08 13.29 -12.85
C ALA A 211 8.17 12.33 -12.34
N LEU A 212 9.43 12.58 -12.70
CA LEU A 212 10.57 11.77 -12.27
C LEU A 212 10.76 11.80 -10.75
N GLN A 213 10.79 13.00 -10.14
CA GLN A 213 11.09 13.17 -8.71
C GLN A 213 9.96 12.63 -7.81
N LEU A 214 8.71 12.88 -8.16
CA LEU A 214 7.56 12.43 -7.37
C LEU A 214 7.32 10.92 -7.54
N SER A 215 7.48 10.40 -8.75
CA SER A 215 7.38 8.95 -9.00
C SER A 215 8.47 8.18 -8.25
N LYS A 216 9.73 8.66 -8.27
CA LYS A 216 10.83 8.07 -7.49
C LYS A 216 10.49 7.94 -6.01
N ARG A 217 9.73 8.88 -5.42
CA ARG A 217 9.33 8.88 -4.00
C ARG A 217 8.15 7.97 -3.69
N GLY A 218 7.58 7.30 -4.68
CA GLY A 218 6.49 6.34 -4.50
C GLY A 218 5.09 6.89 -4.71
N GLY A 219 4.94 8.16 -5.14
CA GLY A 219 3.66 8.76 -5.46
C GLY A 219 3.20 8.49 -6.90
N GLY A 220 1.91 8.27 -7.10
CA GLY A 220 1.28 8.35 -8.42
C GLY A 220 1.16 9.82 -8.84
N VAL A 221 1.51 10.14 -10.07
CA VAL A 221 1.50 11.53 -10.55
C VAL A 221 0.50 11.69 -11.69
N ALA A 222 -0.28 12.75 -11.66
CA ALA A 222 -1.24 13.04 -12.71
C ALA A 222 -1.10 14.48 -13.20
N PHE A 223 -1.28 14.66 -14.52
CA PHE A 223 -1.17 15.96 -15.17
C PHE A 223 -2.44 16.34 -15.92
N ALA A 224 -2.93 17.56 -15.70
CA ALA A 224 -3.95 18.17 -16.53
C ALA A 224 -3.27 18.89 -17.72
N LEU A 225 -3.56 18.43 -18.93
CA LEU A 225 -2.95 18.91 -20.17
C LEU A 225 -3.79 19.98 -20.87
N THR A 226 -4.96 20.31 -20.36
CA THR A 226 -5.97 21.13 -21.02
C THR A 226 -5.50 22.52 -21.43
N ASN A 227 -4.52 23.08 -20.72
CA ASN A 227 -3.98 24.41 -21.03
C ASN A 227 -2.98 24.40 -22.18
N LEU A 228 -2.49 23.23 -22.60
CA LEU A 228 -1.62 23.14 -23.78
C LEU A 228 -2.43 23.45 -25.04
N ARG A 229 -1.81 24.15 -25.99
CA ARG A 229 -2.45 24.44 -27.29
C ARG A 229 -2.57 23.18 -28.13
N GLU A 230 -3.57 23.16 -29.01
CA GLU A 230 -3.84 22.07 -29.93
C GLU A 230 -2.76 21.90 -31.01
N SER A 231 -2.75 20.74 -31.62
CA SER A 231 -1.95 20.47 -32.83
C SER A 231 -2.30 21.43 -33.95
N GLY A 232 -1.29 21.97 -34.62
CA GLY A 232 -1.45 22.96 -35.67
C GLY A 232 -1.63 24.40 -35.22
N ALA A 233 -1.77 24.67 -33.90
CA ALA A 233 -1.85 26.04 -33.40
C ALA A 233 -0.61 26.87 -33.74
N PRO A 234 -0.74 28.19 -33.97
CA PRO A 234 0.38 29.05 -34.30
C PRO A 234 1.31 29.25 -33.11
N ILE A 235 2.61 29.32 -33.40
CA ILE A 235 3.65 29.72 -32.44
C ILE A 235 4.34 30.98 -33.00
N LYS A 236 4.39 32.05 -32.21
CA LYS A 236 4.94 33.34 -32.64
C LYS A 236 4.36 33.84 -33.99
N LYS A 237 3.08 33.63 -34.20
CA LYS A 237 2.34 33.96 -35.43
C LYS A 237 2.71 33.14 -36.68
N ILE A 238 3.42 32.02 -36.50
CA ILE A 238 3.70 31.06 -37.58
C ILE A 238 2.70 29.91 -37.43
N GLU A 239 1.89 29.70 -38.44
CA GLU A 239 0.83 28.68 -38.48
C GLU A 239 1.42 27.25 -38.50
N ASN A 240 0.65 26.29 -38.00
CA ASN A 240 0.97 24.84 -38.04
C ASN A 240 2.27 24.46 -37.31
N GLN A 241 2.63 25.16 -36.25
CA GLN A 241 3.87 24.90 -35.53
C GLN A 241 3.71 24.03 -34.29
N SER A 242 2.55 24.03 -33.66
CA SER A 242 2.30 23.23 -32.46
C SER A 242 2.14 21.74 -32.83
N SER A 243 2.73 20.86 -32.03
CA SER A 243 2.55 19.43 -32.13
C SER A 243 1.40 18.90 -31.27
N GLY A 244 0.75 19.78 -30.48
CA GLY A 244 -0.38 19.42 -29.62
C GLY A 244 0.00 18.64 -28.36
N VAL A 245 -0.98 17.98 -27.74
CA VAL A 245 -0.81 17.31 -26.43
C VAL A 245 -0.14 15.94 -26.52
N ILE A 246 -0.25 15.22 -27.64
CA ILE A 246 0.21 13.83 -27.74
C ILE A 246 1.71 13.69 -27.54
N PRO A 247 2.61 14.52 -28.13
CA PRO A 247 4.04 14.43 -27.84
C PRO A 247 4.39 14.70 -26.38
N VAL A 248 3.68 15.58 -25.69
CA VAL A 248 3.87 15.85 -24.26
C VAL A 248 3.48 14.62 -23.43
N MET A 249 2.38 13.94 -23.80
CA MET A 249 2.00 12.67 -23.16
C MET A 249 3.09 11.61 -23.30
N LYS A 250 3.73 11.52 -24.47
CA LYS A 250 4.84 10.57 -24.72
C LYS A 250 6.05 10.86 -23.82
N LEU A 251 6.44 12.12 -23.68
CA LEU A 251 7.52 12.51 -22.77
C LEU A 251 7.22 12.14 -21.30
N LEU A 252 5.97 12.30 -20.87
CA LEU A 252 5.54 11.92 -19.52
C LEU A 252 5.51 10.40 -19.35
N GLU A 253 5.04 9.64 -20.34
CA GLU A 253 5.04 8.18 -20.35
C GLU A 253 6.47 7.62 -20.18
N ASP A 254 7.42 8.14 -20.96
CA ASP A 254 8.83 7.75 -20.88
C ASP A 254 9.43 8.10 -19.50
N ALA A 255 9.10 9.27 -18.94
CA ALA A 255 9.53 9.67 -17.61
C ALA A 255 9.01 8.73 -16.52
N PHE A 256 7.73 8.34 -16.57
CA PHE A 256 7.15 7.39 -15.62
C PHE A 256 7.73 5.99 -15.77
N SER A 257 7.97 5.53 -16.99
CA SER A 257 8.56 4.23 -17.26
C SER A 257 9.98 4.12 -16.72
N TYR A 258 10.72 5.22 -16.71
CA TYR A 258 12.08 5.28 -16.18
C TYR A 258 12.12 5.31 -14.64
N ALA A 259 11.22 6.05 -13.99
CA ALA A 259 11.24 6.29 -12.55
C ALA A 259 10.48 5.22 -11.77
N ASN A 260 11.14 4.12 -11.44
CA ASN A 260 10.59 3.10 -10.54
C ASN A 260 10.46 3.61 -9.10
N GLN A 261 9.35 3.27 -8.44
CA GLN A 261 9.02 3.65 -7.06
C GLN A 261 9.74 2.75 -6.05
N LEU A 262 11.03 2.99 -5.83
CA LEU A 262 11.89 2.27 -4.85
C LEU A 262 11.78 0.72 -4.92
N GLY A 263 11.48 0.17 -6.11
CA GLY A 263 11.31 -1.27 -6.30
C GLY A 263 9.99 -1.87 -5.78
N ALA A 264 9.19 -1.10 -5.03
CA ALA A 264 7.92 -1.57 -4.47
C ALA A 264 6.74 -1.46 -5.46
N ARG A 265 6.78 -0.48 -6.39
CA ARG A 265 5.76 -0.24 -7.42
C ARG A 265 6.43 0.23 -8.70
N GLN A 266 5.86 -0.11 -9.85
CA GLN A 266 6.26 0.49 -11.12
C GLN A 266 5.80 1.95 -11.16
N GLY A 267 6.62 2.82 -11.75
CA GLY A 267 6.25 4.20 -12.04
C GLY A 267 5.03 4.22 -12.95
N ALA A 268 4.02 4.98 -12.56
CA ALA A 268 2.79 5.14 -13.33
C ALA A 268 2.27 6.58 -13.21
N GLY A 269 1.69 7.07 -14.28
CA GLY A 269 1.08 8.38 -14.32
C GLY A 269 -0.29 8.35 -14.99
N ALA A 270 -1.07 9.39 -14.73
CA ALA A 270 -2.31 9.66 -15.44
C ALA A 270 -2.24 11.03 -16.12
N VAL A 271 -2.92 11.15 -17.24
CA VAL A 271 -3.11 12.43 -17.92
C VAL A 271 -4.60 12.69 -18.14
N TYR A 272 -4.97 13.95 -17.98
CA TYR A 272 -6.34 14.42 -18.12
C TYR A 272 -6.41 15.48 -19.21
N LEU A 273 -7.43 15.38 -20.07
CA LEU A 273 -7.75 16.36 -21.07
C LEU A 273 -9.25 16.64 -21.02
N HIS A 274 -9.66 17.89 -20.98
CA HIS A 274 -11.08 18.23 -21.02
C HIS A 274 -11.68 17.91 -22.39
N ALA A 275 -12.93 17.46 -22.40
CA ALA A 275 -13.62 17.02 -23.60
C ALA A 275 -13.79 18.12 -24.69
N HIS A 276 -13.68 19.39 -24.30
CA HIS A 276 -13.74 20.52 -25.23
C HIS A 276 -12.41 20.87 -25.92
N HIS A 277 -11.30 20.17 -25.52
CA HIS A 277 -10.01 20.43 -26.13
C HIS A 277 -9.97 19.94 -27.58
N PRO A 278 -9.44 20.71 -28.55
CA PRO A 278 -9.46 20.31 -29.96
C PRO A 278 -8.77 18.96 -30.25
N ASP A 279 -7.71 18.61 -29.50
CA ASP A 279 -7.00 17.34 -29.66
C ASP A 279 -7.71 16.14 -28.98
N ILE A 280 -8.96 16.29 -28.51
CA ILE A 280 -9.61 15.24 -27.70
C ILE A 280 -9.75 13.91 -28.45
N TYR A 281 -10.01 13.91 -29.73
CA TYR A 281 -10.13 12.67 -30.50
C TYR A 281 -8.80 11.95 -30.62
N SER A 282 -7.71 12.67 -30.92
CA SER A 282 -6.36 12.10 -30.94
C SER A 282 -5.95 11.56 -29.56
N PHE A 283 -6.34 12.24 -28.47
CA PHE A 283 -6.13 11.81 -27.10
C PHE A 283 -6.85 10.48 -26.80
N LEU A 284 -8.12 10.33 -27.20
CA LEU A 284 -8.90 9.12 -26.99
C LEU A 284 -8.36 7.93 -27.80
N ASP A 285 -7.73 8.16 -28.93
CA ASP A 285 -7.19 7.12 -29.80
C ASP A 285 -5.82 6.59 -29.36
N THR A 286 -5.16 7.20 -28.36
CA THR A 286 -3.81 6.78 -27.92
C THR A 286 -3.75 5.39 -27.28
N LYS A 287 -4.86 4.82 -26.85
CA LYS A 287 -4.96 3.50 -26.19
C LYS A 287 -5.80 2.49 -27.00
N ARG A 288 -5.97 2.71 -28.29
CA ARG A 288 -6.61 1.77 -29.20
C ARG A 288 -5.61 0.89 -29.92
#